data_5d3189052b85a8a8f3060bd65ee646a9
#
_entry.id   5d3189052b85a8a8f3060bd65ee646a9
#
_cell.length_a   1.000
_cell.length_b   1.000
_cell.length_c   1.000
_cell.angle_alpha   90.00
_cell.angle_beta   90.00
_cell.angle_gamma   90.00
#
_symmetry.space_group_name_H-M   'P 1'
#
loop_
_entity.id
_entity.type
_entity.pdbx_description
1 polymer ?
#
loop_
_entity_poly.entity_id
_entity_poly.type
_entity_poly.pdbx_seq_one_letter_code
_entity_poly.pdbx_strand_id
1 'polypeptide(L)'
;MANITGYWSQGEIIYTHMEEEGIAFFPNGTGLLIWFNPYVEIIDTFHWRHQNERISLLGKKQITFRDDDLSEIKPSDLSVADILMNMVKRKSINSGTVKALEFLEPIGYSSESRFGFICRDIWGMDHYKRKQEVIVKYGELQKSEN
;
A
#
# COMPACT_ATOMS: atom_id res chain seq x y z
N MET A 1 17.17 -7.93 9.66
CA MET A 1 15.94 -7.14 9.56
C MET A 1 15.14 -7.57 8.34
N ALA A 2 13.86 -7.81 8.51
CA ALA A 2 13.04 -8.24 7.40
C ALA A 2 12.86 -7.10 6.38
N ASN A 3 12.93 -7.43 5.11
CA ASN A 3 12.74 -6.47 4.03
C ASN A 3 11.26 -6.42 3.67
N ILE A 4 10.62 -5.28 3.91
CA ILE A 4 9.19 -5.11 3.64
C ILE A 4 8.92 -4.43 2.30
N THR A 5 9.94 -4.09 1.51
CA THR A 5 9.71 -3.45 0.22
C THR A 5 8.93 -4.37 -0.71
N GLY A 6 8.02 -3.78 -1.48
CA GLY A 6 7.14 -4.51 -2.37
C GLY A 6 5.70 -4.07 -2.22
N TYR A 7 4.81 -4.80 -2.89
CA TYR A 7 3.37 -4.55 -2.84
C TYR A 7 2.67 -5.71 -2.14
N TRP A 8 1.79 -5.35 -1.21
CA TRP A 8 1.07 -6.28 -0.33
C TRP A 8 -0.42 -5.95 -0.39
N SER A 9 -1.27 -6.96 -0.41
CA SER A 9 -2.71 -6.74 -0.54
C SER A 9 -3.51 -7.60 0.43
N GLN A 10 -4.58 -7.04 0.95
CA GLN A 10 -5.52 -7.77 1.79
C GLN A 10 -6.20 -8.91 1.04
N GLY A 11 -6.36 -8.77 -0.27
CA GLY A 11 -7.00 -9.78 -1.10
C GLY A 11 -6.30 -11.13 -1.12
N GLU A 12 -5.03 -11.21 -0.71
CA GLU A 12 -4.31 -12.47 -0.60
C GLU A 12 -4.65 -13.22 0.69
N ILE A 13 -5.15 -12.52 1.69
CA ILE A 13 -5.39 -13.08 3.03
C ILE A 13 -6.87 -13.32 3.28
N ILE A 14 -7.72 -12.38 2.86
CA ILE A 14 -9.16 -12.46 3.09
C ILE A 14 -9.91 -12.32 1.78
N TYR A 15 -11.11 -12.87 1.76
CA TYR A 15 -12.00 -12.68 0.62
C TYR A 15 -12.59 -11.28 0.68
N THR A 16 -12.33 -10.49 -0.38
CA THR A 16 -12.86 -9.15 -0.50
C THR A 16 -13.96 -9.15 -1.56
N HIS A 17 -15.09 -8.51 -1.25
CA HIS A 17 -16.20 -8.47 -2.21
C HIS A 17 -16.01 -7.38 -3.25
N MET A 18 -16.22 -6.12 -2.86
CA MET A 18 -16.21 -5.01 -3.80
C MET A 18 -15.10 -4.01 -3.50
N GLU A 19 -14.47 -4.10 -2.34
CA GLU A 19 -13.41 -3.18 -1.99
C GLU A 19 -12.19 -3.92 -1.45
N GLU A 20 -11.02 -3.37 -1.72
CA GLU A 20 -9.77 -3.98 -1.31
C GLU A 20 -8.77 -2.88 -0.97
N GLU A 21 -7.86 -3.19 -0.03
CA GLU A 21 -6.80 -2.27 0.32
C GLU A 21 -5.46 -2.96 0.17
N GLY A 22 -4.48 -2.23 -0.36
CA GLY A 22 -3.12 -2.70 -0.51
C GLY A 22 -2.14 -1.64 -0.06
N ILE A 23 -0.89 -2.05 0.14
CA ILE A 23 0.16 -1.14 0.55
C ILE A 23 1.45 -1.50 -0.20
N ALA A 24 2.14 -0.47 -0.68
CA ALA A 24 3.43 -0.63 -1.35
C ALA A 24 4.48 0.16 -0.58
N PHE A 25 5.63 -0.49 -0.33
CA PHE A 25 6.78 0.15 0.30
C PHE A 25 7.92 0.20 -0.71
N PHE A 26 8.45 1.39 -0.97
CA PHE A 26 9.59 1.58 -1.88
C PHE A 26 10.89 1.70 -1.09
N PRO A 27 12.00 1.23 -1.65
CA PRO A 27 13.29 1.28 -0.93
C PRO A 27 13.74 2.67 -0.52
N ASN A 28 13.25 3.72 -1.20
CA ASN A 28 13.64 5.11 -0.90
C ASN A 28 12.91 5.72 0.30
N GLY A 29 12.14 4.92 1.05
CA GLY A 29 11.43 5.41 2.23
C GLY A 29 10.06 6.02 1.95
N THR A 30 9.56 5.87 0.73
CA THR A 30 8.20 6.31 0.38
C THR A 30 7.33 5.09 0.11
N GLY A 31 6.02 5.32 -0.02
CA GLY A 31 5.10 4.24 -0.31
C GLY A 31 3.72 4.72 -0.70
N LEU A 32 2.85 3.75 -0.94
CA LEU A 32 1.47 3.98 -1.34
C LEU A 32 0.54 3.13 -0.48
N LEU A 33 -0.52 3.74 0.05
CA LEU A 33 -1.65 3.01 0.61
C LEU A 33 -2.78 3.16 -0.38
N ILE A 34 -3.29 2.05 -0.89
CA ILE A 34 -4.24 2.04 -2.00
C ILE A 34 -5.53 1.37 -1.54
N TRP A 35 -6.62 2.12 -1.57
CA TRP A 35 -7.96 1.57 -1.37
C TRP A 35 -8.73 1.69 -2.68
N PHE A 36 -9.42 0.64 -3.09
CA PHE A 36 -10.17 0.71 -4.33
C PHE A 36 -11.44 -0.14 -4.29
N ASN A 37 -12.40 0.28 -5.11
CA ASN A 37 -13.56 -0.50 -5.48
C ASN A 37 -13.68 -0.41 -7.01
N PRO A 38 -14.72 -0.96 -7.64
CA PRO A 38 -14.82 -0.93 -9.11
C PRO A 38 -14.85 0.45 -9.75
N TYR A 39 -15.19 1.49 -8.98
CA TYR A 39 -15.40 2.84 -9.52
C TYR A 39 -14.39 3.86 -9.05
N VAL A 40 -13.81 3.66 -7.88
CA VAL A 40 -12.96 4.66 -7.22
C VAL A 40 -11.69 4.00 -6.71
N GLU A 41 -10.58 4.68 -6.89
CA GLU A 41 -9.29 4.29 -6.31
C GLU A 41 -8.73 5.49 -5.58
N ILE A 42 -8.39 5.30 -4.30
CA ILE A 42 -7.80 6.34 -3.45
C ILE A 42 -6.40 5.91 -3.07
N ILE A 43 -5.42 6.72 -3.42
CA ILE A 43 -4.01 6.43 -3.17
C ILE A 43 -3.45 7.51 -2.26
N ASP A 44 -2.99 7.09 -1.07
CA ASP A 44 -2.27 7.97 -0.16
C ASP A 44 -0.79 7.68 -0.31
N THR A 45 -0.01 8.70 -0.69
CA THR A 45 1.44 8.59 -0.69
C THR A 45 1.96 8.92 0.70
N PHE A 46 3.04 8.28 1.10
CA PHE A 46 3.57 8.48 2.45
C PHE A 46 5.07 8.28 2.52
N HIS A 47 5.66 8.77 3.64
CA HIS A 47 6.99 8.37 4.08
C HIS A 47 6.85 7.30 5.14
N TRP A 48 7.79 6.36 5.19
CA TRP A 48 7.73 5.29 6.19
C TRP A 48 9.07 5.11 6.87
N ARG A 49 9.00 4.60 8.11
CA ARG A 49 10.15 4.18 8.90
C ARG A 49 9.83 2.84 9.52
N HIS A 50 10.76 1.91 9.45
CA HIS A 50 10.59 0.57 10.01
C HIS A 50 11.81 0.24 10.86
N GLN A 51 11.59 -0.01 12.14
CA GLN A 51 12.66 -0.31 13.08
C GLN A 51 12.11 -1.18 14.21
N ASN A 52 12.81 -2.28 14.50
CA ASN A 52 12.48 -3.17 15.62
C ASN A 52 11.00 -3.61 15.61
N GLU A 53 10.52 -4.08 14.48
CA GLU A 53 9.14 -4.54 14.31
C GLU A 53 8.09 -3.45 14.51
N ARG A 54 8.51 -2.19 14.50
CA ARG A 54 7.60 -1.06 14.59
C ARG A 54 7.66 -0.23 13.33
N ILE A 55 6.53 0.30 12.93
CA ILE A 55 6.43 1.06 11.70
C ILE A 55 5.69 2.37 11.93
N SER A 56 6.14 3.41 11.23
CA SER A 56 5.46 4.70 11.20
C SER A 56 5.22 5.07 9.74
N LEU A 57 4.04 5.60 9.46
CA LEU A 57 3.66 6.12 8.15
C LEU A 57 3.22 7.56 8.31
N LEU A 58 3.74 8.44 7.45
CA LEU A 58 3.31 9.84 7.44
C LEU A 58 2.86 10.21 6.04
N GLY A 59 1.58 10.48 5.88
CA GLY A 59 0.98 10.78 4.59
C GLY A 59 1.47 12.08 3.99
N LYS A 60 1.53 12.12 2.67
CA LYS A 60 1.91 13.32 1.90
C LYS A 60 0.75 13.83 1.10
N LYS A 61 0.33 13.07 0.09
CA LYS A 61 -0.76 13.46 -0.81
C LYS A 61 -1.76 12.32 -0.94
N GLN A 62 -3.01 12.70 -1.17
CA GLN A 62 -4.05 11.75 -1.49
C GLN A 62 -4.52 12.02 -2.92
N ILE A 63 -4.49 10.99 -3.75
CA ILE A 63 -4.86 11.06 -5.16
C ILE A 63 -6.05 10.16 -5.37
N THR A 64 -7.11 10.71 -5.94
CA THR A 64 -8.34 9.94 -6.21
C THR A 64 -8.53 9.81 -7.72
N PHE A 65 -8.74 8.58 -8.17
CA PHE A 65 -9.14 8.26 -9.53
C PHE A 65 -10.59 7.79 -9.51
N ARG A 66 -11.40 8.30 -10.45
CA ARG A 66 -12.77 7.84 -10.65
C ARG A 66 -12.88 7.32 -12.07
N ASP A 67 -13.33 6.07 -12.22
CA ASP A 67 -13.38 5.40 -13.53
C ASP A 67 -12.05 5.53 -14.28
N ASP A 68 -10.95 5.33 -13.54
CA ASP A 68 -9.55 5.41 -14.01
C ASP A 68 -9.07 6.79 -14.42
N ASP A 69 -9.88 7.83 -14.23
CA ASP A 69 -9.48 9.20 -14.52
C ASP A 69 -9.11 9.94 -13.23
N LEU A 70 -8.08 10.77 -13.30
CA LEU A 70 -7.67 11.60 -12.17
C LEU A 70 -8.81 12.55 -11.79
N SER A 71 -9.25 12.49 -10.55
CA SER A 71 -10.40 13.25 -10.07
C SER A 71 -10.03 14.32 -9.06
N GLU A 72 -9.18 14.00 -8.10
CA GLU A 72 -8.87 14.91 -7.01
C GLU A 72 -7.47 14.67 -6.46
N ILE A 73 -6.81 15.75 -6.04
CA ILE A 73 -5.52 15.70 -5.35
C ILE A 73 -5.65 16.60 -4.13
N LYS A 74 -5.31 16.07 -2.96
CA LYS A 74 -5.33 16.85 -1.72
C LYS A 74 -4.27 16.32 -0.76
N PRO A 75 -3.96 17.04 0.32
CA PRO A 75 -3.05 16.52 1.35
C PRO A 75 -3.61 15.23 1.94
N SER A 76 -2.74 14.27 2.25
CA SER A 76 -3.12 13.05 2.94
C SER A 76 -3.10 13.29 4.44
N ASP A 77 -4.09 12.76 5.14
CA ASP A 77 -4.11 12.78 6.60
C ASP A 77 -3.71 11.44 7.21
N LEU A 78 -3.14 10.55 6.39
CA LEU A 78 -2.64 9.27 6.88
C LEU A 78 -1.55 9.50 7.92
N SER A 79 -1.71 8.91 9.09
CA SER A 79 -0.73 9.03 10.16
C SER A 79 -0.78 7.77 11.02
N VAL A 80 0.31 7.00 10.98
CA VAL A 80 0.47 5.81 11.81
C VAL A 80 1.76 6.01 12.59
N ALA A 81 1.65 6.02 13.92
CA ALA A 81 2.78 6.34 14.78
C ALA A 81 3.27 5.11 15.51
N ASP A 82 4.42 4.58 15.09
CA ASP A 82 5.22 3.60 15.83
C ASP A 82 4.41 2.40 16.34
N ILE A 83 3.67 1.74 15.44
CA ILE A 83 2.88 0.56 15.81
C ILE A 83 3.62 -0.73 15.46
N LEU A 84 3.27 -1.80 16.16
CA LEU A 84 3.83 -3.12 15.87
C LEU A 84 3.34 -3.61 14.51
N MET A 85 4.30 -4.17 13.76
CA MET A 85 4.03 -4.84 12.49
C MET A 85 4.93 -6.04 12.38
N ASN A 86 4.33 -7.20 12.18
CA ASN A 86 5.07 -8.46 12.07
C ASN A 86 5.00 -9.00 10.65
N MET A 87 6.10 -9.58 10.18
CA MET A 87 6.08 -10.34 8.94
C MET A 87 5.99 -11.81 9.31
N VAL A 88 4.95 -12.47 8.82
CA VAL A 88 4.67 -13.86 9.13
C VAL A 88 4.28 -14.60 7.85
N LYS A 89 4.17 -15.92 7.94
CA LYS A 89 3.61 -16.72 6.85
C LYS A 89 2.17 -17.02 7.15
N ARG A 90 1.29 -16.85 6.15
CA ARG A 90 -0.13 -17.13 6.28
C ARG A 90 -0.62 -17.92 5.09
N LYS A 91 -1.71 -18.61 5.26
CA LYS A 91 -2.36 -19.29 4.16
C LYS A 91 -3.04 -18.26 3.28
N SER A 92 -2.73 -18.29 1.98
CA SER A 92 -3.39 -17.46 0.99
C SER A 92 -4.76 -18.03 0.65
N ILE A 93 -5.73 -17.16 0.38
CA ILE A 93 -7.05 -17.62 -0.08
C ILE A 93 -6.99 -18.20 -1.49
N ASN A 94 -5.95 -17.88 -2.25
CA ASN A 94 -5.82 -18.33 -3.64
C ASN A 94 -5.11 -19.68 -3.72
N SER A 95 -3.98 -19.83 -3.08
CA SER A 95 -3.26 -21.10 -3.03
C SER A 95 -2.05 -20.99 -2.13
N GLY A 96 -1.76 -22.07 -1.41
CA GLY A 96 -0.52 -22.22 -0.64
C GLY A 96 -0.32 -21.19 0.45
N THR A 97 0.95 -20.89 0.73
CA THR A 97 1.37 -20.01 1.81
C THR A 97 2.02 -18.77 1.23
N VAL A 98 1.77 -17.62 1.84
CA VAL A 98 2.29 -16.34 1.40
C VAL A 98 2.89 -15.59 2.60
N LYS A 99 3.90 -14.75 2.36
CA LYS A 99 4.36 -13.82 3.38
C LYS A 99 3.26 -12.80 3.62
N ALA A 100 3.08 -12.39 4.86
CA ALA A 100 2.06 -11.40 5.22
C ALA A 100 2.62 -10.40 6.21
N LEU A 101 2.20 -9.15 6.06
CA LEU A 101 2.43 -8.11 7.05
C LEU A 101 1.17 -8.03 7.91
N GLU A 102 1.35 -8.08 9.24
CA GLU A 102 0.26 -7.98 10.20
C GLU A 102 0.53 -6.78 11.10
N PHE A 103 -0.32 -5.77 10.98
CA PHE A 103 -0.24 -4.58 11.82
C PHE A 103 -1.06 -4.79 13.08
N LEU A 104 -0.67 -4.17 14.18
CA LEU A 104 -1.37 -4.30 15.45
C LEU A 104 -2.83 -3.84 15.33
N GLU A 105 -3.09 -2.86 14.47
CA GLU A 105 -4.44 -2.34 14.23
C GLU A 105 -4.56 -1.89 12.78
N PRO A 106 -5.80 -1.69 12.28
CA PRO A 106 -6.00 -1.21 10.91
C PRO A 106 -5.30 0.13 10.69
N ILE A 107 -4.73 0.31 9.50
CA ILE A 107 -3.94 1.51 9.18
C ILE A 107 -4.60 2.42 8.16
N GLY A 108 -5.63 1.97 7.47
CA GLY A 108 -6.29 2.71 6.41
C GLY A 108 -7.81 2.68 6.52
N TYR A 109 -8.47 2.58 5.39
CA TYR A 109 -9.93 2.62 5.33
C TYR A 109 -10.58 1.30 5.72
N SER A 110 -9.89 0.20 5.49
CA SER A 110 -10.39 -1.13 5.81
C SER A 110 -10.17 -1.45 7.27
N SER A 111 -11.07 -2.25 7.85
CA SER A 111 -10.91 -2.77 9.21
C SER A 111 -9.91 -3.93 9.29
N GLU A 112 -9.47 -4.46 8.17
CA GLU A 112 -8.50 -5.55 8.15
C GLU A 112 -7.08 -5.00 8.32
N SER A 113 -6.27 -5.69 9.12
CA SER A 113 -4.90 -5.26 9.42
C SER A 113 -3.82 -6.16 8.81
N ARG A 114 -4.19 -7.12 7.97
CA ARG A 114 -3.26 -8.08 7.37
C ARG A 114 -3.18 -7.90 5.86
N PHE A 115 -1.96 -7.95 5.33
CA PHE A 115 -1.70 -7.77 3.90
C PHE A 115 -0.77 -8.88 3.44
N GLY A 116 -1.13 -9.59 2.38
CA GLY A 116 -0.29 -10.67 1.82
C GLY A 116 0.57 -10.17 0.66
N PHE A 117 1.77 -10.72 0.54
CA PHE A 117 2.73 -10.31 -0.48
C PHE A 117 2.24 -10.63 -1.89
N ILE A 118 2.30 -9.64 -2.79
CA ILE A 118 1.93 -9.78 -4.19
C ILE A 118 3.17 -9.82 -5.08
N CYS A 119 4.00 -8.76 -5.02
CA CYS A 119 5.16 -8.64 -5.89
C CYS A 119 6.16 -7.63 -5.33
N ARG A 120 7.38 -7.65 -5.88
CA ARG A 120 8.44 -6.75 -5.43
C ARG A 120 8.25 -5.32 -5.91
N ASP A 121 7.67 -5.13 -7.08
CA ASP A 121 7.56 -3.83 -7.71
C ASP A 121 6.18 -3.62 -8.28
N ILE A 122 5.40 -2.77 -7.62
CA ILE A 122 4.04 -2.46 -8.03
C ILE A 122 4.00 -1.86 -9.45
N TRP A 123 5.07 -1.14 -9.86
CA TRP A 123 5.12 -0.53 -11.18
C TRP A 123 5.23 -1.55 -12.31
N GLY A 124 5.52 -2.81 -11.98
CA GLY A 124 5.47 -3.90 -12.94
C GLY A 124 4.06 -4.38 -13.25
N MET A 125 3.07 -3.99 -12.47
CA MET A 125 1.67 -4.33 -12.71
C MET A 125 1.07 -3.34 -13.71
N ASP A 126 0.42 -3.84 -14.76
CA ASP A 126 -0.09 -2.99 -15.85
C ASP A 126 -0.94 -1.81 -15.38
N HIS A 127 -1.82 -2.04 -14.42
CA HIS A 127 -2.69 -1.00 -13.89
C HIS A 127 -1.89 0.18 -13.33
N TYR A 128 -0.86 -0.12 -12.51
CA TYR A 128 -0.07 0.92 -11.86
C TYR A 128 1.02 1.48 -12.78
N LYS A 129 1.52 0.67 -13.70
CA LYS A 129 2.48 1.14 -14.70
C LYS A 129 1.88 2.28 -15.53
N ARG A 130 0.62 2.15 -15.92
CA ARG A 130 -0.07 3.20 -16.69
C ARG A 130 -0.28 4.48 -15.90
N LYS A 131 -0.37 4.39 -14.57
CA LYS A 131 -0.62 5.52 -13.69
C LYS A 131 0.63 6.07 -13.02
N GLN A 132 1.78 5.44 -13.27
CA GLN A 132 3.02 5.77 -12.56
C GLN A 132 3.39 7.25 -12.65
N GLU A 133 3.39 7.84 -13.83
CA GLU A 133 3.75 9.24 -13.99
C GLU A 133 2.86 10.17 -13.18
N VAL A 134 1.56 9.92 -13.21
CA VAL A 134 0.58 10.73 -12.47
C VAL A 134 0.79 10.59 -10.98
N ILE A 135 0.92 9.36 -10.49
CA ILE A 135 1.08 9.09 -9.06
C ILE A 135 2.40 9.69 -8.56
N VAL A 136 3.49 9.51 -9.28
CA VAL A 136 4.81 10.03 -8.88
C VAL A 136 4.78 11.55 -8.84
N LYS A 137 4.23 12.18 -9.87
CA LYS A 137 4.19 13.65 -9.97
C LYS A 137 3.29 14.26 -8.89
N TYR A 138 2.04 13.87 -8.85
CA TYR A 138 1.06 14.47 -7.95
C TYR A 138 1.15 13.94 -6.52
N GLY A 139 1.71 12.76 -6.34
CA GLY A 139 1.97 12.20 -5.02
C GLY A 139 3.26 12.72 -4.39
N GLU A 140 4.04 13.49 -5.14
CA GLU A 140 5.33 14.01 -4.69
C GLU A 140 6.28 12.89 -4.28
N LEU A 141 6.24 11.80 -5.02
CA LEU A 141 7.19 10.71 -4.82
C LEU A 141 8.48 11.02 -5.57
N GLN A 142 9.60 10.76 -4.92
CA GLN A 142 10.88 10.87 -5.60
C GLN A 142 11.02 9.68 -6.54
N LYS A 143 11.46 9.93 -7.76
CA LYS A 143 11.82 8.84 -8.65
C LYS A 143 12.99 8.07 -8.03
N SER A 144 12.87 6.76 -8.00
CA SER A 144 14.01 5.93 -7.71
C SER A 144 15.08 6.23 -8.75
N GLU A 145 16.28 6.61 -8.33
CA GLU A 145 17.39 6.91 -9.25
C GLU A 145 18.03 5.65 -9.79
N ASN A 146 17.49 4.51 -9.45
CA ASN A 146 18.06 3.23 -9.86
C ASN A 146 17.09 2.46 -10.73
#